data_6cad72e8f531b486ffe21640e7f10256
#
_entry.id   6cad72e8f531b486ffe21640e7f10256
#
_cell.length_a   1.000
_cell.length_b   1.000
_cell.length_c   1.000
_cell.angle_alpha   90.00
_cell.angle_beta   90.00
_cell.angle_gamma   90.00
#
_symmetry.space_group_name_H-M   'P 1'
#
loop_
_entity.id
_entity.type
_entity.pdbx_description
1 polymer ?
#
loop_
_entity_poly.entity_id
_entity_poly.type
_entity_poly.pdbx_seq_one_letter_code
_entity_poly.pdbx_strand_id
1 'polypeptide(L)'
;MNHTQINDAYINYKSEITRYLSQIVKQPQDAEDLAQDCFIRLMNVTVHIPEDRILYYLKRIARNLAMDSFRRRTRTLRRDSRLETPAHHVDTPQMEINEGVNEIVSHIHNTEHRKILELRLIHGYSIKETAQMVNRSEDMIKSSVFHAVNRIRAKVIS
;
A
#
# COMPACT_ATOMS: atom_id res chain seq x y z
N MET A 1 -14.62 9.11 11.94
CA MET A 1 -13.90 9.11 13.23
C MET A 1 -14.12 10.45 13.93
N ASN A 2 -14.21 10.46 15.24
CA ASN A 2 -14.31 11.70 16.00
C ASN A 2 -12.92 12.30 16.29
N HIS A 3 -12.87 13.57 16.68
CA HIS A 3 -11.61 14.28 16.94
C HIS A 3 -10.75 13.63 18.03
N THR A 4 -11.38 13.05 19.04
CA THR A 4 -10.67 12.37 20.14
C THR A 4 -9.93 11.14 19.63
N GLN A 5 -10.60 10.30 18.85
CA GLN A 5 -9.98 9.10 18.27
C GLN A 5 -8.81 9.42 17.34
N ILE A 6 -8.92 10.51 16.57
CA ILE A 6 -7.84 10.96 15.68
C ILE A 6 -6.65 11.46 16.49
N ASN A 7 -6.92 12.26 17.54
CA ASN A 7 -5.88 12.77 18.41
C ASN A 7 -5.14 11.63 19.15
N ASP A 8 -5.89 10.65 19.66
CA ASP A 8 -5.33 9.46 20.31
C ASP A 8 -4.48 8.64 19.35
N ALA A 9 -4.97 8.45 18.12
CA ALA A 9 -4.22 7.77 17.07
C ALA A 9 -2.92 8.51 16.73
N TYR A 10 -2.97 9.83 16.67
CA TYR A 10 -1.77 10.64 16.41
C TYR A 10 -0.74 10.50 17.55
N ILE A 11 -1.17 10.65 18.79
CA ILE A 11 -0.28 10.53 19.97
C ILE A 11 0.34 9.13 20.06
N ASN A 12 -0.47 8.09 19.85
CA ASN A 12 -0.05 6.71 20.03
C ASN A 12 0.80 6.17 18.88
N TYR A 13 0.53 6.59 17.64
CA TYR A 13 1.10 5.95 16.46
C TYR A 13 2.02 6.83 15.61
N LYS A 14 2.14 8.12 15.87
CA LYS A 14 3.00 9.02 15.09
C LYS A 14 4.44 8.49 14.96
N SER A 15 5.05 8.13 16.09
CA SER A 15 6.43 7.64 16.10
C SER A 15 6.57 6.32 15.33
N GLU A 16 5.61 5.42 15.48
CA GLU A 16 5.62 4.13 14.78
C GLU A 16 5.46 4.30 13.27
N ILE A 17 4.56 5.16 12.83
CA ILE A 17 4.35 5.44 11.40
C ILE A 17 5.56 6.14 10.79
N THR A 18 6.16 7.10 11.48
CA THR A 18 7.39 7.75 11.02
C THR A 18 8.54 6.76 10.89
N ARG A 19 8.72 5.88 11.87
CA ARG A 19 9.73 4.82 11.83
C ARG A 19 9.47 3.84 10.68
N TYR A 20 8.22 3.43 10.49
CA TYR A 20 7.83 2.57 9.38
C TYR A 20 8.15 3.21 8.01
N LEU A 21 7.84 4.48 7.85
CA LEU A 21 8.15 5.23 6.63
C LEU A 21 9.66 5.42 6.44
N SER A 22 10.42 5.60 7.51
CA SER A 22 11.89 5.73 7.46
C SER A 22 12.58 4.48 6.93
N GLN A 23 11.94 3.32 7.03
CA GLN A 23 12.43 2.07 6.44
C GLN A 23 12.17 2.02 4.92
N ILE A 24 11.20 2.78 4.43
CA ILE A 24 10.77 2.80 3.03
C ILE A 24 11.43 3.94 2.26
N VAL A 25 11.48 5.14 2.83
CA VAL A 25 12.06 6.33 2.21
C VAL A 25 13.43 6.62 2.81
N LYS A 26 14.37 7.06 1.96
CA LYS A 26 15.77 7.23 2.36
C LYS A 26 16.02 8.46 3.24
N GLN A 27 15.22 9.52 3.06
CA GLN A 27 15.42 10.78 3.78
C GLN A 27 14.46 10.90 4.97
N PRO A 28 14.97 11.22 6.18
CA PRO A 28 14.12 11.40 7.37
C PRO A 28 13.03 12.46 7.21
N GLN A 29 13.34 13.55 6.51
CA GLN A 29 12.38 14.62 6.24
C GLN A 29 11.17 14.11 5.43
N ASP A 30 11.41 13.29 4.42
CA ASP A 30 10.35 12.69 3.61
C ASP A 30 9.46 11.77 4.46
N ALA A 31 10.04 11.02 5.39
CA ALA A 31 9.30 10.16 6.30
C ALA A 31 8.37 10.96 7.22
N GLU A 32 8.84 12.08 7.75
CA GLU A 32 8.03 12.97 8.59
C GLU A 32 6.86 13.60 7.80
N ASP A 33 7.14 14.10 6.60
CA ASP A 33 6.12 14.71 5.73
C ASP A 33 5.05 13.70 5.34
N LEU A 34 5.46 12.50 4.96
CA LEU A 34 4.52 11.42 4.63
C LEU A 34 3.72 10.95 5.85
N ALA A 35 4.33 10.94 7.02
CA ALA A 35 3.62 10.61 8.26
C ALA A 35 2.52 11.64 8.57
N GLN A 36 2.79 12.92 8.40
CA GLN A 36 1.78 13.97 8.53
C GLN A 36 0.63 13.77 7.52
N ASP A 37 0.96 13.50 6.26
CA ASP A 37 -0.03 13.21 5.22
C ASP A 37 -0.89 11.98 5.55
N CYS A 38 -0.33 10.96 6.21
CA CYS A 38 -1.10 9.81 6.68
C CYS A 38 -2.20 10.22 7.65
N PHE A 39 -1.88 11.05 8.62
CA PHE A 39 -2.86 11.50 9.61
C PHE A 39 -3.89 12.47 9.01
N ILE A 40 -3.49 13.32 8.08
CA ILE A 40 -4.43 14.17 7.33
C ILE A 40 -5.43 13.29 6.55
N ARG A 41 -4.96 12.23 5.90
CA ARG A 41 -5.86 11.29 5.22
C ARG A 41 -6.77 10.54 6.19
N LEU A 42 -6.25 10.16 7.35
CA LEU A 42 -7.07 9.53 8.39
C LEU A 42 -8.21 10.43 8.84
N MET A 43 -7.95 11.74 8.98
CA MET A 43 -8.98 12.73 9.34
C MET A 43 -10.14 12.79 8.33
N ASN A 44 -9.87 12.53 7.07
CA ASN A 44 -10.85 12.57 5.98
C ASN A 44 -11.59 11.24 5.77
N VAL A 45 -11.31 10.23 6.58
CA VAL A 45 -11.99 8.93 6.48
C VAL A 45 -13.39 9.04 7.06
N THR A 46 -14.39 8.71 6.25
CA THR A 46 -15.81 8.77 6.62
C THR A 46 -16.35 7.50 7.25
N VAL A 47 -15.68 6.36 7.02
CA VAL A 47 -16.06 5.07 7.60
C VAL A 47 -15.52 4.89 9.01
N HIS A 48 -16.26 4.18 9.84
CA HIS A 48 -15.79 3.82 11.17
C HIS A 48 -14.68 2.78 11.08
N ILE A 49 -13.54 3.08 11.69
CA ILE A 49 -12.41 2.17 11.82
C ILE A 49 -12.33 1.71 13.27
N PRO A 50 -12.42 0.40 13.57
CA PRO A 50 -12.22 -0.12 14.92
C PRO A 50 -10.84 0.24 15.46
N GLU A 51 -10.72 0.51 16.76
CA GLU A 51 -9.47 0.96 17.39
C GLU A 51 -8.31 0.00 17.16
N ASP A 52 -8.57 -1.30 17.23
CA ASP A 52 -7.58 -2.37 16.97
C ASP A 52 -7.09 -2.44 15.51
N ARG A 53 -7.76 -1.74 14.61
CA ARG A 53 -7.44 -1.68 13.18
C ARG A 53 -6.81 -0.37 12.73
N ILE A 54 -6.78 0.65 13.57
CA ILE A 54 -6.28 1.99 13.21
C ILE A 54 -4.81 1.94 12.77
N LEU A 55 -3.95 1.27 13.51
CA LEU A 55 -2.54 1.15 13.16
C LEU A 55 -2.32 0.44 11.81
N TYR A 56 -3.04 -0.65 11.57
CA TYR A 56 -3.00 -1.36 10.30
C TYR A 56 -3.45 -0.46 9.14
N TYR A 57 -4.50 0.30 9.35
CA TYR A 57 -5.02 1.23 8.36
C TYR A 57 -4.03 2.36 8.07
N LEU A 58 -3.41 2.93 9.10
CA LEU A 58 -2.35 3.93 8.98
C LEU A 58 -1.14 3.40 8.20
N LYS A 59 -0.67 2.20 8.48
CA LYS A 59 0.43 1.56 7.73
C LYS A 59 0.07 1.37 6.26
N ARG A 60 -1.16 1.03 5.98
CA ARG A 60 -1.66 0.92 4.60
C ARG A 60 -1.66 2.27 3.87
N ILE A 61 -2.14 3.33 4.53
CA ILE A 61 -2.07 4.69 3.99
C ILE A 61 -0.62 5.10 3.75
N ALA A 62 0.23 4.91 4.74
CA ALA A 62 1.65 5.25 4.70
C ALA A 62 2.36 4.60 3.51
N ARG A 63 2.13 3.31 3.33
CA ARG A 63 2.67 2.55 2.21
C ARG A 63 2.21 3.09 0.86
N ASN A 64 0.92 3.35 0.70
CA ASN A 64 0.37 3.89 -0.54
C ASN A 64 0.97 5.26 -0.85
N LEU A 65 1.12 6.12 0.15
CA LEU A 65 1.75 7.45 0.01
C LEU A 65 3.22 7.33 -0.41
N ALA A 66 3.97 6.44 0.20
CA ALA A 66 5.38 6.21 -0.14
C ALA A 66 5.52 5.71 -1.58
N MET A 67 4.69 4.77 -2.01
CA MET A 67 4.69 4.27 -3.38
C MET A 67 4.31 5.36 -4.38
N ASP A 68 3.31 6.18 -4.09
CA ASP A 68 2.94 7.33 -4.93
C ASP A 68 4.09 8.33 -5.04
N SER A 69 4.81 8.59 -3.95
CA SER A 69 5.99 9.47 -3.94
C SER A 69 7.10 8.94 -4.85
N PHE A 70 7.41 7.65 -4.79
CA PHE A 70 8.39 7.04 -5.69
C PHE A 70 7.99 7.14 -7.15
N ARG A 71 6.73 6.91 -7.47
CA ARG A 71 6.20 6.99 -8.84
C ARG A 71 6.31 8.41 -9.40
N ARG A 72 6.00 9.42 -8.59
CA ARG A 72 6.15 10.83 -9.00
C ARG A 72 7.60 11.18 -9.30
N ARG A 73 8.55 10.78 -8.45
CA ARG A 73 9.98 10.99 -8.67
C ARG A 73 10.45 10.31 -9.96
N THR A 74 10.05 9.08 -10.20
CA THR A 74 10.39 8.35 -11.42
C THR A 74 9.86 9.04 -12.67
N ARG A 75 8.62 9.54 -12.65
CA ARG A 75 8.05 10.30 -13.78
C ARG A 75 8.79 11.60 -14.04
N THR A 76 9.17 12.33 -13.01
CA THR A 76 9.93 13.59 -13.12
C THR A 76 11.29 13.31 -13.73
N LEU A 77 12.03 12.33 -13.23
CA LEU A 77 13.34 11.94 -13.78
C LEU A 77 13.27 11.51 -15.24
N ARG A 78 12.19 10.85 -15.67
CA ARG A 78 11.96 10.46 -17.07
C ARG A 78 11.67 11.65 -17.96
N ARG A 79 10.88 12.61 -17.51
CA ARG A 79 10.61 13.85 -18.26
C ARG A 79 11.89 14.62 -18.49
N ASP A 80 12.76 14.70 -17.50
CA ASP A 80 14.01 15.46 -17.55
C ASP A 80 15.06 14.76 -18.40
N SER A 81 15.06 13.42 -18.46
CA SER A 81 16.09 12.66 -19.18
C SER A 81 15.78 12.34 -20.64
N ARG A 82 14.58 12.58 -21.14
CA ARG A 82 14.11 12.21 -22.49
C ARG A 82 14.40 10.75 -22.89
N LEU A 83 14.66 9.87 -21.94
CA LEU A 83 14.92 8.45 -22.18
C LEU A 83 13.62 7.68 -22.15
N GLU A 84 13.18 7.26 -23.33
CA GLU A 84 12.14 6.26 -23.52
C GLU A 84 12.68 4.87 -23.16
N THR A 85 12.92 4.62 -21.90
CA THR A 85 13.11 3.24 -21.43
C THR A 85 11.81 2.75 -20.81
N PRO A 86 11.30 1.59 -21.22
CA PRO A 86 10.14 1.00 -20.56
C PRO A 86 10.53 0.70 -19.13
N ALA A 87 9.97 1.45 -18.24
CA ALA A 87 10.31 1.42 -16.84
C ALA A 87 9.65 0.24 -16.17
N HIS A 88 10.33 -0.84 -16.08
CA HIS A 88 9.90 -2.00 -15.34
C HIS A 88 10.76 -2.32 -14.10
N HIS A 89 11.74 -1.47 -13.81
CA HIS A 89 12.48 -1.54 -12.55
C HIS A 89 12.47 -0.18 -11.86
N VAL A 90 11.31 0.15 -11.28
CA VAL A 90 11.40 0.89 -10.03
C VAL A 90 11.89 -0.17 -9.04
N ASP A 91 13.11 -0.03 -8.54
CA ASP A 91 13.52 -0.69 -7.31
C ASP A 91 12.54 -0.23 -6.23
N THR A 92 11.39 -0.87 -6.20
CA THR A 92 10.47 -0.77 -5.08
C THR A 92 11.26 -1.31 -3.91
N PRO A 93 11.54 -0.50 -2.87
CA PRO A 93 12.15 -1.04 -1.68
C PRO A 93 11.35 -2.28 -1.32
N GLN A 94 12.01 -3.42 -1.25
CA GLN A 94 11.37 -4.63 -0.75
C GLN A 94 10.97 -4.30 0.69
N MET A 95 9.72 -3.92 0.84
CA MET A 95 9.14 -3.82 2.16
C MET A 95 9.28 -5.21 2.77
N GLU A 96 9.70 -5.28 4.03
CA GLU A 96 9.56 -6.51 4.81
C GLU A 96 8.11 -6.95 4.70
N ILE A 97 7.89 -7.83 3.75
CA ILE A 97 6.59 -8.40 3.48
C ILE A 97 6.34 -9.32 4.65
N ASN A 98 5.27 -9.07 5.33
CA ASN A 98 4.77 -9.97 6.36
C ASN A 98 4.79 -11.39 5.78
N GLU A 99 5.62 -12.28 6.32
CA GLU A 99 5.75 -13.67 5.85
C GLU A 99 4.39 -14.31 5.59
N GLY A 100 3.38 -13.93 6.40
CA GLY A 100 2.00 -14.34 6.23
C GLY A 100 1.37 -13.94 4.89
N VAL A 101 1.72 -12.80 4.32
CA VAL A 101 1.17 -12.38 3.00
C VAL A 101 1.78 -13.20 1.88
N ASN A 102 3.08 -13.46 1.93
CA ASN A 102 3.75 -14.32 0.96
C ASN A 102 3.20 -15.76 1.00
N GLU A 103 3.02 -16.30 2.18
CA GLU A 103 2.42 -17.62 2.37
C GLU A 103 1.03 -17.70 1.75
N ILE A 104 0.19 -16.69 2.01
CA ILE A 104 -1.16 -16.60 1.48
C ILE A 104 -1.16 -16.52 -0.04
N VAL A 105 -0.31 -15.66 -0.61
CA VAL A 105 -0.21 -15.49 -2.07
C VAL A 105 0.29 -16.77 -2.73
N SER A 106 1.19 -17.50 -2.09
CA SER A 106 1.71 -18.79 -2.61
C SER A 106 0.65 -19.87 -2.71
N HIS A 107 -0.40 -19.84 -1.90
CA HIS A 107 -1.51 -20.79 -1.91
C HIS A 107 -2.57 -20.52 -3.00
N ILE A 108 -2.42 -19.46 -3.78
CA ILE A 108 -3.35 -19.13 -4.85
C ILE A 108 -2.93 -19.86 -6.13
N HIS A 109 -3.73 -20.82 -6.55
CA HIS A 109 -3.41 -21.66 -7.70
C HIS A 109 -3.55 -20.95 -9.05
N ASN A 110 -4.45 -19.97 -9.15
CA ASN A 110 -4.62 -19.19 -10.38
C ASN A 110 -3.47 -18.19 -10.52
N THR A 111 -2.66 -18.36 -11.55
CA THR A 111 -1.46 -17.54 -11.79
C THR A 111 -1.79 -16.05 -12.03
N GLU A 112 -2.90 -15.74 -12.69
CA GLU A 112 -3.34 -14.38 -12.94
C GLU A 112 -3.78 -13.70 -11.63
N HIS A 113 -4.58 -14.37 -10.83
CA HIS A 113 -4.99 -13.86 -9.51
C HIS A 113 -3.80 -13.70 -8.57
N ARG A 114 -2.85 -14.62 -8.60
CA ARG A 114 -1.61 -14.50 -7.83
C ARG A 114 -0.84 -13.25 -8.22
N LYS A 115 -0.65 -13.01 -9.50
CA LYS A 115 0.05 -11.83 -10.00
C LYS A 115 -0.64 -10.52 -9.61
N ILE A 116 -1.95 -10.48 -9.70
CA ILE A 116 -2.76 -9.32 -9.25
C ILE A 116 -2.54 -9.06 -7.76
N LEU A 117 -2.57 -10.10 -6.93
CA LEU A 117 -2.36 -9.97 -5.49
C LEU A 117 -0.93 -9.58 -5.14
N GLU A 118 0.05 -10.12 -5.82
CA GLU A 118 1.45 -9.69 -5.68
C GLU A 118 1.59 -8.19 -5.97
N LEU A 119 1.08 -7.74 -7.09
CA LEU A 119 1.12 -6.32 -7.47
C LEU A 119 0.39 -5.41 -6.47
N ARG A 120 -0.76 -5.85 -5.97
CA ARG A 120 -1.57 -5.07 -5.04
C ARG A 120 -1.04 -5.09 -3.60
N LEU A 121 -0.69 -6.28 -3.08
CA LEU A 121 -0.37 -6.47 -1.66
C LEU A 121 1.13 -6.39 -1.39
N ILE A 122 1.95 -6.90 -2.29
CA ILE A 122 3.40 -6.93 -2.12
C ILE A 122 4.04 -5.66 -2.68
N HIS A 123 3.74 -5.31 -3.92
CA HIS A 123 4.35 -4.16 -4.59
C HIS A 123 3.59 -2.85 -4.38
N GLY A 124 2.39 -2.88 -3.84
CA GLY A 124 1.62 -1.69 -3.47
C GLY A 124 1.07 -0.87 -4.63
N TYR A 125 1.00 -1.42 -5.83
CA TYR A 125 0.40 -0.72 -6.98
C TYR A 125 -1.09 -0.45 -6.78
N SER A 126 -1.58 0.67 -7.32
CA SER A 126 -3.00 1.00 -7.30
C SER A 126 -3.81 0.04 -8.18
N ILE A 127 -5.13 0.05 -8.00
CA ILE A 127 -6.04 -0.74 -8.86
C ILE A 127 -5.85 -0.36 -10.32
N LYS A 128 -5.78 0.93 -10.62
CA LYS A 128 -5.59 1.45 -11.98
C LYS A 128 -4.27 0.98 -12.61
N GLU A 129 -3.18 1.07 -11.88
CA GLU A 129 -1.86 0.63 -12.35
C GLU A 129 -1.80 -0.87 -12.54
N THR A 130 -2.33 -1.64 -11.59
CA THR A 130 -2.42 -3.10 -11.69
C THR A 130 -3.23 -3.50 -12.93
N ALA A 131 -4.36 -2.85 -13.17
CA ALA A 131 -5.19 -3.08 -14.34
C ALA A 131 -4.43 -2.85 -15.66
N GLN A 132 -3.65 -1.78 -15.72
CA GLN A 132 -2.79 -1.47 -16.88
C GLN A 132 -1.69 -2.52 -17.06
N MET A 133 -1.04 -2.94 -15.98
CA MET A 133 0.08 -3.90 -16.03
C MET A 133 -0.36 -5.30 -16.45
N VAL A 134 -1.54 -5.74 -16.04
CA VAL A 134 -2.08 -7.07 -16.42
C VAL A 134 -3.04 -7.02 -17.61
N ASN A 135 -3.26 -5.84 -18.18
CA ASN A 135 -4.18 -5.60 -19.29
C ASN A 135 -5.61 -6.11 -19.01
N ARG A 136 -6.15 -5.70 -17.88
CA ARG A 136 -7.51 -6.03 -17.43
C ARG A 136 -8.24 -4.78 -16.95
N SER A 137 -9.56 -4.86 -16.80
CA SER A 137 -10.36 -3.78 -16.26
C SER A 137 -10.15 -3.59 -14.76
N GLU A 138 -10.34 -2.38 -14.27
CA GLU A 138 -10.27 -2.07 -12.84
C GLU A 138 -11.30 -2.90 -12.03
N ASP A 139 -12.48 -3.13 -12.58
CA ASP A 139 -13.51 -3.94 -11.93
C ASP A 139 -13.09 -5.40 -11.79
N MET A 140 -12.39 -5.94 -12.76
CA MET A 140 -11.80 -7.27 -12.64
C MET A 140 -10.74 -7.34 -11.55
N ILE A 141 -9.89 -6.32 -11.42
CA ILE A 141 -8.89 -6.26 -10.34
C ILE A 141 -9.56 -6.22 -8.97
N LYS A 142 -10.56 -5.38 -8.79
CA LYS A 142 -11.36 -5.30 -7.55
C LYS A 142 -11.99 -6.63 -7.20
N SER A 143 -12.60 -7.27 -8.17
CA SER A 143 -13.26 -8.58 -8.03
C SER A 143 -12.26 -9.68 -7.64
N SER A 144 -11.11 -9.73 -8.30
CA SER A 144 -10.05 -10.70 -8.02
C SER A 144 -9.51 -10.56 -6.59
N VAL A 145 -9.26 -9.33 -6.15
CA VAL A 145 -8.78 -9.06 -4.79
C VAL A 145 -9.85 -9.43 -3.76
N PHE A 146 -11.11 -9.10 -4.01
CA PHE A 146 -12.22 -9.42 -3.12
C PHE A 146 -12.38 -10.93 -2.93
N HIS A 147 -12.39 -11.70 -4.02
CA HIS A 147 -12.51 -13.16 -3.96
C HIS A 147 -11.32 -13.81 -3.27
N ALA A 148 -10.12 -13.33 -3.53
CA ALA A 148 -8.92 -13.83 -2.88
C ALA A 148 -8.91 -13.58 -1.37
N VAL A 149 -9.27 -12.37 -0.95
CA VAL A 149 -9.38 -12.01 0.48
C VAL A 149 -10.43 -12.88 1.18
N ASN A 150 -11.56 -13.12 0.54
CA ASN A 150 -12.61 -13.98 1.11
C ASN A 150 -12.16 -15.45 1.25
N ARG A 151 -11.43 -15.98 0.29
CA ARG A 151 -10.84 -17.33 0.38
C ARG A 151 -9.87 -17.44 1.54
N ILE A 152 -9.04 -16.43 1.74
CA ILE A 152 -8.08 -16.36 2.84
C ILE A 152 -8.82 -16.35 4.17
N ARG A 153 -9.83 -15.50 4.32
CA ARG A 153 -10.67 -15.44 5.52
C ARG A 153 -11.30 -16.77 5.85
N ALA A 154 -11.86 -17.45 4.86
CA ALA A 154 -12.47 -18.76 5.04
C ALA A 154 -11.48 -19.81 5.54
N LYS A 155 -10.22 -19.77 5.11
CA LYS A 155 -9.18 -20.70 5.56
C LYS A 155 -8.63 -20.38 6.96
N VAL A 156 -8.62 -19.11 7.34
CA VAL A 156 -8.10 -18.68 8.65
C VAL A 156 -9.12 -18.91 9.76
N ILE A 157 -10.42 -18.88 9.43
CA ILE A 157 -11.54 -19.07 10.41
C ILE A 157 -11.89 -20.56 10.59
N SER A 158 -11.49 -21.41 9.67
CA SER A 158 -11.61 -22.85 9.82
C SER A 158 -10.32 -23.43 10.42
#